data_c83dbdfb7eec70d890fcd580f9c92b52
#
_entry.id   c83dbdfb7eec70d890fcd580f9c92b52
#
_cell.length_a   1.000
_cell.length_b   1.000
_cell.length_c   1.000
_cell.angle_alpha   90.00
_cell.angle_beta   90.00
_cell.angle_gamma   90.00
#
_symmetry.space_group_name_H-M   'P 1'
#
loop_
_entity.id
_entity.type
_entity.pdbx_description
1 polymer ?
#
loop_
_entity_poly.entity_id
_entity_poly.type
_entity_poly.pdbx_seq_one_letter_code
_entity_poly.pdbx_strand_id
1 'polypeptide(L)'
;MQVIPNTLNFQVIVDYAHTPDALEQVLSALRPHVTGSLVTVFGCGGDRDCEKRQVMGRIACTLSDRVVVTSDNPRSEDPLQIMRDVELGCSGQYTLESDRDQAIALAISEASGGDCVLIAGKGHEDYQLIEGERLHFSDADQANKALAGRVTT
;
A
#
# COMPACT_ATOMS: atom_id res chain seq x y z
N MET A 1 -9.68 -1.31 -9.63
CA MET A 1 -8.75 -2.41 -9.28
C MET A 1 -7.99 -2.83 -10.54
N GLN A 2 -6.67 -2.77 -10.49
CA GLN A 2 -5.82 -3.10 -11.63
C GLN A 2 -4.86 -4.22 -11.25
N VAL A 3 -4.94 -5.35 -11.96
CA VAL A 3 -3.98 -6.46 -11.77
C VAL A 3 -2.72 -6.13 -12.57
N ILE A 4 -1.57 -6.22 -11.92
CA ILE A 4 -0.28 -6.01 -12.58
C ILE A 4 0.19 -7.36 -13.10
N PRO A 5 0.25 -7.56 -14.44
CA PRO A 5 0.65 -8.85 -15.01
C PRO A 5 2.09 -9.21 -14.62
N ASN A 6 2.30 -10.47 -14.26
CA ASN A 6 3.64 -10.98 -13.99
C ASN A 6 3.67 -12.50 -14.20
N THR A 7 4.87 -13.06 -14.25
CA THR A 7 5.08 -14.50 -14.45
C THR A 7 5.33 -15.25 -13.14
N LEU A 8 5.28 -14.55 -12.02
CA LEU A 8 5.48 -15.13 -10.69
C LEU A 8 4.16 -15.72 -10.18
N ASN A 9 4.24 -16.51 -9.12
CA ASN A 9 3.08 -17.24 -8.60
C ASN A 9 2.31 -16.52 -7.50
N PHE A 10 2.39 -15.20 -7.45
CA PHE A 10 1.60 -14.35 -6.57
C PHE A 10 0.99 -13.20 -7.37
N GLN A 11 0.01 -12.52 -6.79
CA GLN A 11 -0.68 -11.42 -7.46
C GLN A 11 -0.23 -10.07 -6.91
N VAL A 12 -0.20 -9.06 -7.77
CA VAL A 12 0.01 -7.67 -7.39
C VAL A 12 -1.15 -6.86 -7.97
N ILE A 13 -1.83 -6.11 -7.11
CA ILE A 13 -3.02 -5.34 -7.47
C ILE A 13 -2.84 -3.90 -7.02
N VAL A 14 -3.15 -2.97 -7.91
CA VAL A 14 -3.15 -1.53 -7.62
C VAL A 14 -4.60 -1.05 -7.59
N ASP A 15 -4.98 -0.31 -6.55
CA ASP A 15 -6.35 0.17 -6.37
C ASP A 15 -6.39 1.59 -5.82
N TYR A 16 -7.46 2.31 -6.13
CA TYR A 16 -7.66 3.70 -5.70
C TYR A 16 -8.22 3.83 -4.27
N ALA A 17 -8.51 2.73 -3.60
CA ALA A 17 -9.10 2.75 -2.25
C ALA A 17 -8.25 3.62 -1.31
N HIS A 18 -8.81 4.75 -0.88
CA HIS A 18 -8.15 5.75 -0.02
C HIS A 18 -9.02 6.20 1.14
N THR A 19 -10.12 5.51 1.38
CA THR A 19 -11.01 5.76 2.52
C THR A 19 -11.15 4.47 3.34
N PRO A 20 -11.54 4.57 4.62
CA PRO A 20 -11.75 3.36 5.43
C PRO A 20 -12.73 2.37 4.79
N ASP A 21 -13.89 2.84 4.32
CA ASP A 21 -14.89 1.97 3.71
C ASP A 21 -14.38 1.30 2.43
N ALA A 22 -13.71 2.07 1.57
CA ALA A 22 -13.18 1.53 0.32
C ALA A 22 -12.09 0.49 0.59
N LEU A 23 -11.21 0.74 1.55
CA LEU A 23 -10.14 -0.20 1.92
C LEU A 23 -10.74 -1.50 2.48
N GLU A 24 -11.74 -1.39 3.36
CA GLU A 24 -12.43 -2.55 3.89
C GLU A 24 -13.09 -3.37 2.80
N GLN A 25 -13.75 -2.72 1.84
CA GLN A 25 -14.43 -3.39 0.74
C GLN A 25 -13.45 -4.14 -0.16
N VAL A 26 -12.35 -3.52 -0.56
CA VAL A 26 -11.38 -4.17 -1.46
C VAL A 26 -10.70 -5.34 -0.76
N LEU A 27 -10.33 -5.20 0.51
CA LEU A 27 -9.68 -6.28 1.26
C LEU A 27 -10.64 -7.45 1.47
N SER A 28 -11.90 -7.17 1.81
CA SER A 28 -12.92 -8.21 1.98
C SER A 28 -13.21 -8.93 0.67
N ALA A 29 -13.18 -8.22 -0.46
CA ALA A 29 -13.39 -8.82 -1.78
C ALA A 29 -12.22 -9.70 -2.20
N LEU A 30 -10.99 -9.32 -1.86
CA LEU A 30 -9.79 -10.08 -2.23
C LEU A 30 -9.58 -11.32 -1.35
N ARG A 31 -9.93 -11.25 -0.09
CA ARG A 31 -9.59 -12.30 0.88
C ARG A 31 -9.97 -13.72 0.44
N PRO A 32 -11.19 -13.98 -0.07
CA PRO A 32 -11.56 -15.34 -0.48
C PRO A 32 -10.72 -15.91 -1.63
N HIS A 33 -10.05 -15.05 -2.40
CA HIS A 33 -9.27 -15.47 -3.57
C HIS A 33 -7.77 -15.62 -3.26
N VAL A 34 -7.36 -15.37 -2.01
CA VAL A 34 -5.95 -15.42 -1.61
C VAL A 34 -5.70 -16.71 -0.82
N THR A 35 -4.87 -17.58 -1.36
CA THR A 35 -4.52 -18.85 -0.68
C THR A 35 -3.34 -18.67 0.27
N GLY A 36 -2.47 -17.73 0.01
CA GLY A 36 -1.33 -17.36 0.87
C GLY A 36 -1.65 -16.15 1.74
N SER A 37 -0.70 -15.26 1.86
CA SER A 37 -0.82 -14.04 2.66
C SER A 37 -1.39 -12.88 1.83
N LEU A 38 -2.29 -12.12 2.43
CA LEU A 38 -2.78 -10.86 1.89
C LEU A 38 -1.93 -9.75 2.50
N VAL A 39 -1.18 -9.04 1.66
CA VAL A 39 -0.25 -7.97 2.06
C VAL A 39 -0.77 -6.66 1.54
N THR A 40 -0.90 -5.66 2.40
CA THR A 40 -1.40 -4.33 2.01
C THR A 40 -0.32 -3.28 2.17
N VAL A 41 -0.10 -2.50 1.11
CA VAL A 41 0.77 -1.32 1.12
C VAL A 41 -0.13 -0.10 0.96
N PHE A 42 -0.10 0.81 1.92
CA PHE A 42 -0.93 2.01 1.84
C PHE A 42 -0.37 3.14 2.69
N GLY A 43 -0.83 4.35 2.39
CA GLY A 43 -0.58 5.54 3.19
C GLY A 43 -1.79 6.44 3.20
N CYS A 44 -1.76 7.46 4.03
CA CYS A 44 -2.82 8.47 4.10
C CYS A 44 -2.30 9.82 3.62
N GLY A 45 -3.19 10.65 3.08
CA GLY A 45 -2.85 11.99 2.62
C GLY A 45 -2.65 12.96 3.77
N GLY A 46 -1.77 13.94 3.54
CA GLY A 46 -1.60 15.09 4.41
C GLY A 46 -2.66 16.15 4.12
N ASP A 47 -2.83 17.09 5.05
CA ASP A 47 -3.81 18.17 4.94
C ASP A 47 -5.24 17.64 4.70
N ARG A 48 -5.57 16.52 5.36
CA ARG A 48 -6.84 15.80 5.26
C ARG A 48 -7.29 15.37 6.65
N ASP A 49 -8.45 14.71 6.73
CA ASP A 49 -9.03 14.23 7.97
C ASP A 49 -8.11 13.24 8.70
N CYS A 50 -7.53 13.67 9.81
CA CYS A 50 -6.60 12.87 10.60
C CYS A 50 -7.26 11.68 11.29
N GLU A 51 -8.56 11.75 11.58
CA GLU A 51 -9.27 10.66 12.29
C GLU A 51 -9.33 9.38 11.47
N LYS A 52 -9.33 9.50 10.14
CA LYS A 52 -9.36 8.35 9.24
C LYS A 52 -8.07 7.54 9.30
N ARG A 53 -6.95 8.15 9.68
CA ARG A 53 -5.64 7.49 9.67
C ARG A 53 -5.61 6.27 10.59
N GLN A 54 -6.03 6.44 11.83
CA GLN A 54 -6.07 5.35 12.80
C GLN A 54 -7.06 4.26 12.38
N VAL A 55 -8.23 4.65 11.86
CA VAL A 55 -9.24 3.70 11.39
C VAL A 55 -8.71 2.86 10.23
N MET A 56 -8.03 3.48 9.27
CA MET A 56 -7.45 2.76 8.14
C MET A 56 -6.35 1.80 8.58
N GLY A 57 -5.52 2.19 9.54
CA GLY A 57 -4.51 1.31 10.11
C GLY A 57 -5.13 0.07 10.73
N ARG A 58 -6.21 0.24 11.49
CA ARG A 58 -6.94 -0.88 12.11
C ARG A 58 -7.54 -1.80 11.06
N ILE A 59 -8.20 -1.25 10.05
CA ILE A 59 -8.82 -2.05 8.98
C ILE A 59 -7.77 -2.85 8.23
N ALA A 60 -6.68 -2.20 7.82
CA ALA A 60 -5.61 -2.87 7.08
C ALA A 60 -5.02 -4.03 7.89
N CYS A 61 -4.70 -3.79 9.16
CA CYS A 61 -4.08 -4.82 10.00
C CYS A 61 -5.06 -5.95 10.36
N THR A 62 -6.35 -5.64 10.49
CA THR A 62 -7.37 -6.65 10.80
C THR A 62 -7.63 -7.59 9.62
N LEU A 63 -7.66 -7.04 8.40
CA LEU A 63 -8.06 -7.79 7.20
C LEU A 63 -6.88 -8.31 6.37
N SER A 64 -5.65 -7.89 6.70
CA SER A 64 -4.43 -8.33 6.01
C SER A 64 -3.58 -9.18 6.94
N ASP A 65 -2.75 -10.04 6.35
CA ASP A 65 -1.77 -10.82 7.11
C ASP A 65 -0.53 -9.98 7.42
N ARG A 66 -0.14 -9.09 6.51
CA ARG A 66 0.95 -8.14 6.71
C ARG A 66 0.58 -6.79 6.11
N VAL A 67 1.12 -5.73 6.70
CA VAL A 67 0.86 -4.36 6.25
C VAL A 67 2.18 -3.61 6.17
N VAL A 68 2.37 -2.84 5.10
CA VAL A 68 3.44 -1.85 5.00
C VAL A 68 2.78 -0.48 4.97
N VAL A 69 2.97 0.30 6.01
CA VAL A 69 2.48 1.68 6.09
C VAL A 69 3.51 2.59 5.45
N THR A 70 3.10 3.39 4.49
CA THR A 70 4.00 4.28 3.77
C THR A 70 3.34 5.65 3.57
N SER A 71 3.93 6.49 2.75
CA SER A 71 3.37 7.79 2.40
C SER A 71 2.49 7.69 1.16
N ASP A 72 1.48 8.56 1.09
CA ASP A 72 0.68 8.79 -0.10
C ASP A 72 1.04 10.19 -0.63
N ASN A 73 0.23 11.20 -0.32
CA ASN A 73 0.51 12.60 -0.63
C ASN A 73 0.68 13.36 0.69
N PRO A 74 1.90 13.46 1.26
CA PRO A 74 2.09 14.14 2.54
C PRO A 74 1.75 15.62 2.49
N ARG A 75 1.84 16.24 1.34
CA ARG A 75 1.62 17.68 1.14
C ARG A 75 2.49 18.49 2.09
N SER A 76 1.90 19.34 2.94
CA SER A 76 2.66 20.18 3.88
C SER A 76 2.96 19.49 5.21
N GLU A 77 2.39 18.30 5.46
CA GLU A 77 2.62 17.59 6.71
C GLU A 77 3.88 16.74 6.67
N ASP A 78 4.45 16.48 7.85
CA ASP A 78 5.54 15.54 8.01
C ASP A 78 5.04 14.12 7.71
N PRO A 79 5.62 13.41 6.71
CA PRO A 79 5.21 12.05 6.38
C PRO A 79 5.29 11.09 7.56
N LEU A 80 6.28 11.26 8.43
CA LEU A 80 6.46 10.39 9.60
C LEU A 80 5.34 10.59 10.61
N GLN A 81 4.84 11.82 10.77
CA GLN A 81 3.72 12.06 11.68
C GLN A 81 2.43 11.42 11.17
N ILE A 82 2.19 11.50 9.85
CA ILE A 82 1.04 10.83 9.24
C ILE A 82 1.11 9.32 9.50
N MET A 83 2.29 8.73 9.30
CA MET A 83 2.48 7.28 9.50
C MET A 83 2.28 6.89 10.97
N ARG A 84 2.71 7.72 11.91
CA ARG A 84 2.47 7.46 13.34
C ARG A 84 0.99 7.48 13.68
N ASP A 85 0.23 8.39 13.07
CA ASP A 85 -1.22 8.43 13.26
C ASP A 85 -1.89 7.15 12.75
N VAL A 86 -1.43 6.63 11.61
CA VAL A 86 -1.90 5.35 11.08
C VAL A 86 -1.50 4.21 12.02
N GLU A 87 -0.27 4.23 12.53
CA GLU A 87 0.26 3.20 13.41
C GLU A 87 -0.55 3.02 14.69
N LEU A 88 -1.21 4.06 15.17
CA LEU A 88 -2.06 3.97 16.36
C LEU A 88 -3.16 2.94 16.20
N GLY A 89 -3.60 2.66 14.98
CA GLY A 89 -4.59 1.61 14.71
C GLY A 89 -4.00 0.26 14.36
N CYS A 90 -2.68 0.17 14.16
CA CYS A 90 -2.04 -1.03 13.67
C CYS A 90 -1.77 -2.03 14.79
N SER A 91 -1.82 -3.32 14.44
CA SER A 91 -1.47 -4.42 15.31
C SER A 91 -0.98 -5.59 14.44
N GLY A 92 -0.36 -6.58 15.07
CA GLY A 92 0.15 -7.75 14.34
C GLY A 92 1.41 -7.43 13.56
N GLN A 93 1.49 -7.96 12.34
CA GLN A 93 2.68 -7.80 11.51
C GLN A 93 2.55 -6.59 10.60
N TYR A 94 3.26 -5.54 10.90
CA TYR A 94 3.32 -4.34 10.06
C TYR A 94 4.71 -3.72 10.09
N THR A 95 5.00 -2.97 9.05
CA THR A 95 6.27 -2.24 8.88
C THR A 95 5.97 -0.80 8.47
N LEU A 96 6.77 0.13 8.94
CA LEU A 96 6.69 1.54 8.51
C LEU A 96 7.84 1.80 7.54
N GLU A 97 7.52 2.29 6.34
CA GLU A 97 8.51 2.70 5.34
C GLU A 97 8.03 3.96 4.63
N SER A 98 8.67 5.08 4.90
CA SER A 98 8.24 6.38 4.39
C SER A 98 8.38 6.54 2.88
N ASP A 99 9.38 5.87 2.27
CA ASP A 99 9.56 5.91 0.82
C ASP A 99 8.64 4.88 0.17
N ARG A 100 7.65 5.37 -0.58
CA ARG A 100 6.63 4.50 -1.15
C ARG A 100 7.20 3.49 -2.15
N ASP A 101 8.21 3.87 -2.93
CA ASP A 101 8.89 2.95 -3.84
C ASP A 101 9.56 1.81 -3.08
N GLN A 102 10.23 2.12 -1.95
CA GLN A 102 10.85 1.12 -1.09
C GLN A 102 9.81 0.23 -0.42
N ALA A 103 8.67 0.81 -0.02
CA ALA A 103 7.58 0.05 0.59
C ALA A 103 7.01 -0.98 -0.38
N ILE A 104 6.80 -0.59 -1.63
CA ILE A 104 6.32 -1.48 -2.69
C ILE A 104 7.36 -2.57 -2.97
N ALA A 105 8.64 -2.20 -3.09
CA ALA A 105 9.72 -3.15 -3.31
C ALA A 105 9.81 -4.16 -2.18
N LEU A 106 9.69 -3.72 -0.92
CA LEU A 106 9.72 -4.60 0.25
C LEU A 106 8.59 -5.63 0.19
N ALA A 107 7.36 -5.18 -0.02
CA ALA A 107 6.21 -6.06 -0.06
C ALA A 107 6.34 -7.13 -1.17
N ILE A 108 6.80 -6.73 -2.35
CA ILE A 108 6.96 -7.65 -3.48
C ILE A 108 8.15 -8.59 -3.24
N SER A 109 9.24 -8.11 -2.63
CA SER A 109 10.41 -8.97 -2.34
C SER A 109 10.08 -10.10 -1.37
N GLU A 110 9.13 -9.87 -0.45
CA GLU A 110 8.74 -10.85 0.56
C GLU A 110 7.58 -11.75 0.12
N ALA A 111 6.95 -11.47 -1.01
CA ALA A 111 5.81 -12.25 -1.49
C ALA A 111 6.25 -13.63 -1.97
N SER A 112 5.41 -14.61 -1.75
CA SER A 112 5.62 -16.00 -2.17
C SER A 112 4.34 -16.58 -2.77
N GLY A 113 4.40 -17.83 -3.19
CA GLY A 113 3.30 -18.46 -3.92
C GLY A 113 1.96 -18.36 -3.20
N GLY A 114 0.93 -17.95 -3.91
CA GLY A 114 -0.41 -17.78 -3.38
C GLY A 114 -0.67 -16.45 -2.70
N ASP A 115 0.34 -15.61 -2.52
CA ASP A 115 0.18 -14.30 -1.89
C ASP A 115 -0.50 -13.30 -2.83
N CYS A 116 -1.07 -12.26 -2.23
CA CYS A 116 -1.60 -11.12 -2.96
C CYS A 116 -1.06 -9.84 -2.31
N VAL A 117 -0.42 -8.99 -3.09
CA VAL A 117 0.05 -7.67 -2.64
C VAL A 117 -0.92 -6.62 -3.19
N LEU A 118 -1.62 -5.94 -2.29
CA LEU A 118 -2.50 -4.82 -2.63
C LEU A 118 -1.76 -3.51 -2.36
N ILE A 119 -1.64 -2.68 -3.37
CA ILE A 119 -1.10 -1.33 -3.24
C ILE A 119 -2.28 -0.37 -3.37
N ALA A 120 -2.66 0.24 -2.26
CA ALA A 120 -3.90 1.01 -2.17
C ALA A 120 -3.65 2.49 -1.99
N GLY A 121 -4.55 3.30 -2.53
CA GLY A 121 -4.65 4.73 -2.29
C GLY A 121 -4.54 5.59 -3.53
N LYS A 122 -3.62 5.30 -4.43
CA LYS A 122 -3.35 6.13 -5.61
C LYS A 122 -4.03 5.63 -6.89
N GLY A 123 -4.24 4.31 -7.00
CA GLY A 123 -4.73 3.75 -8.25
C GLY A 123 -3.83 4.14 -9.41
N HIS A 124 -4.41 4.80 -10.42
CA HIS A 124 -3.68 5.22 -11.62
C HIS A 124 -3.07 6.63 -11.52
N GLU A 125 -3.11 7.28 -10.36
CA GLU A 125 -2.41 8.54 -10.18
C GLU A 125 -0.92 8.36 -10.44
N ASP A 126 -0.31 9.32 -11.15
CA ASP A 126 1.08 9.24 -11.56
C ASP A 126 1.97 10.29 -10.89
N TYR A 127 1.56 10.76 -9.71
CA TYR A 127 2.28 11.79 -8.98
C TYR A 127 2.20 11.59 -7.47
N GLN A 128 3.12 12.27 -6.77
CA GLN A 128 3.12 12.38 -5.32
C GLN A 128 3.30 13.86 -4.96
N LEU A 129 2.48 14.36 -4.03
CA LEU A 129 2.52 15.76 -3.59
C LEU A 129 3.29 15.84 -2.28
N ILE A 130 4.49 16.46 -2.32
CA ILE A 130 5.38 16.58 -1.17
C ILE A 130 5.86 18.04 -1.09
N GLU A 131 5.58 18.71 0.02
CA GLU A 131 6.03 20.08 0.29
C GLU A 131 5.79 21.06 -0.87
N GLY A 132 4.58 21.02 -1.42
CA GLY A 132 4.19 21.90 -2.52
C GLY A 132 4.69 21.47 -3.88
N GLU A 133 5.47 20.41 -3.98
CA GLU A 133 5.98 19.90 -5.24
C GLU A 133 5.15 18.68 -5.70
N ARG A 134 4.95 18.61 -7.01
CA ARG A 134 4.32 17.47 -7.66
C ARG A 134 5.41 16.64 -8.33
N LEU A 135 5.72 15.49 -7.74
CA LEU A 135 6.76 14.58 -8.23
C LEU A 135 6.11 13.43 -9.00
N HIS A 136 6.75 13.01 -10.09
CA HIS A 136 6.27 11.84 -10.81
C HIS A 136 6.39 10.59 -9.95
N PHE A 137 5.30 9.83 -9.82
CA PHE A 137 5.29 8.57 -9.09
C PHE A 137 4.08 7.74 -9.53
N SER A 138 4.32 6.53 -9.97
CA SER A 138 3.27 5.59 -10.37
C SER A 138 3.42 4.27 -9.60
N ASP A 139 2.38 3.86 -8.89
CA ASP A 139 2.37 2.57 -8.19
C ASP A 139 2.57 1.41 -9.16
N ALA A 140 1.93 1.47 -10.33
CA ALA A 140 2.07 0.41 -11.34
C ALA A 140 3.51 0.32 -11.86
N ASP A 141 4.15 1.46 -12.11
CA ASP A 141 5.55 1.49 -12.58
C ASP A 141 6.49 0.91 -11.51
N GLN A 142 6.30 1.28 -10.26
CA GLN A 142 7.12 0.78 -9.16
C GLN A 142 6.90 -0.72 -8.95
N ALA A 143 5.66 -1.19 -9.06
CA ALA A 143 5.35 -2.62 -8.97
C ALA A 143 6.04 -3.39 -10.09
N ASN A 144 5.97 -2.90 -11.32
CA ASN A 144 6.64 -3.54 -12.46
C ASN A 144 8.16 -3.59 -12.28
N LYS A 145 8.74 -2.51 -11.76
CA LYS A 145 10.18 -2.46 -11.49
C LYS A 145 10.58 -3.49 -10.43
N ALA A 146 9.82 -3.60 -9.36
CA ALA A 146 10.09 -4.56 -8.29
C ALA A 146 9.92 -6.00 -8.77
N LEU A 147 8.90 -6.27 -9.58
CA LEU A 147 8.68 -7.59 -10.17
C LEU A 147 9.83 -7.98 -11.12
N ALA A 148 10.28 -7.06 -11.96
CA ALA A 148 11.42 -7.29 -12.85
C ALA A 148 12.68 -7.64 -12.06
N GLY A 149 12.92 -7.00 -10.92
CA GLY A 149 14.04 -7.30 -10.03
C GLY A 149 14.01 -8.73 -9.49
N ARG A 150 12.82 -9.27 -9.23
CA ARG A 150 12.69 -10.66 -8.77
C ARG A 150 12.96 -11.69 -9.87
N VAL A 151 12.59 -11.37 -11.09
CA VAL A 151 12.81 -12.29 -12.23
C VAL A 151 14.29 -12.42 -12.56
N THR A 152 15.07 -11.38 -12.33
CA THR A 152 16.52 -11.39 -12.63
C THR A 152 17.39 -11.95 -11.51
N THR A 153 16.81 -12.22 -10.36
CA THR A 153 17.51 -12.85 -9.21
C THR A 153 17.16 -14.32 -9.11
#